data_8cfa87f0d23016dc2a454e0e043a9289
#
_entry.id   8cfa87f0d23016dc2a454e0e043a9289
#
_cell.length_a   1.000
_cell.length_b   1.000
_cell.length_c   1.000
_cell.angle_alpha   90.00
_cell.angle_beta   90.00
_cell.angle_gamma   90.00
#
_symmetry.space_group_name_H-M   'P 1'
#
loop_
_entity.id
_entity.type
_entity.pdbx_description
1 polymer ?
#
loop_
_entity_poly.entity_id
_entity_poly.type
_entity_poly.pdbx_seq_one_letter_code
_entity_poly.pdbx_strand_id
1 'polypeptide(L)'
;MKTFKNLMGGLLFASIFCLGSCDPIPAQLPELPLERVTPYFSEAAEVQTIDTSFYQVKNAQGELIGTLLYSMPYSETVKGYNGNTPLVIALDAEGRIKQVVMLPNHETPRFVERVVDGGLFKAWDGLTVEEALGKNVDAISGATYTSNGVKGSLAVRLEAYQRQLKKEHVEPTFWQRLLGKLNK
;
A
#
# COMPACT_ATOMS: atom_id res chain seq x y z
N MET A 1 -26.57 -24.02 -76.74
CA MET A 1 -25.59 -23.55 -77.77
C MET A 1 -24.94 -22.25 -77.27
N LYS A 2 -23.60 -22.26 -77.22
CA LYS A 2 -22.72 -21.09 -77.01
C LYS A 2 -22.61 -20.60 -75.55
N THR A 3 -21.49 -20.38 -74.94
CA THR A 3 -20.04 -20.63 -75.09
C THR A 3 -19.40 -20.00 -73.87
N PHE A 4 -18.45 -20.71 -73.27
CA PHE A 4 -17.47 -20.29 -72.30
C PHE A 4 -16.84 -18.91 -72.55
N LYS A 5 -16.59 -18.18 -71.52
CA LYS A 5 -15.35 -17.39 -71.39
C LYS A 5 -14.90 -17.28 -69.96
N ASN A 6 -13.77 -17.89 -69.70
CA ASN A 6 -12.91 -17.69 -68.55
C ASN A 6 -12.48 -16.23 -68.43
N LEU A 7 -12.41 -15.74 -67.18
CA LEU A 7 -11.47 -14.70 -66.86
C LEU A 7 -10.86 -14.99 -65.49
N MET A 8 -9.61 -15.39 -65.52
CA MET A 8 -8.71 -15.43 -64.38
C MET A 8 -8.50 -14.03 -63.88
N GLY A 9 -8.76 -13.79 -62.62
CA GLY A 9 -8.40 -12.56 -61.92
C GLY A 9 -7.75 -12.91 -60.56
N GLY A 10 -6.48 -12.60 -60.47
CA GLY A 10 -5.57 -13.07 -59.41
C GLY A 10 -5.98 -12.67 -58.00
N LEU A 11 -5.83 -13.61 -57.10
CA LEU A 11 -5.83 -13.37 -55.66
C LEU A 11 -4.55 -12.66 -55.27
N LEU A 12 -4.65 -11.37 -54.97
CA LEU A 12 -3.63 -10.64 -54.20
C LEU A 12 -3.81 -11.02 -52.74
N PHE A 13 -2.97 -11.91 -52.22
CA PHE A 13 -2.82 -12.11 -50.77
C PHE A 13 -2.13 -10.88 -50.18
N ALA A 14 -2.91 -9.95 -49.65
CA ALA A 14 -2.40 -8.93 -48.77
C ALA A 14 -2.11 -9.59 -47.42
N SER A 15 -0.86 -9.93 -47.16
CA SER A 15 -0.35 -10.30 -45.84
C SER A 15 -0.43 -9.09 -44.95
N ILE A 16 -1.50 -8.99 -44.16
CA ILE A 16 -1.58 -8.07 -43.05
C ILE A 16 -0.64 -8.61 -41.97
N PHE A 17 0.58 -8.09 -41.94
CA PHE A 17 1.53 -8.28 -40.85
C PHE A 17 1.02 -7.45 -39.65
N CYS A 18 0.15 -8.07 -38.83
CA CYS A 18 -0.16 -7.52 -37.50
C CYS A 18 1.13 -7.54 -36.68
N LEU A 19 1.84 -6.40 -36.69
CA LEU A 19 2.79 -6.09 -35.63
C LEU A 19 1.95 -5.89 -34.35
N GLY A 20 1.67 -6.99 -33.68
CA GLY A 20 1.15 -6.95 -32.33
C GLY A 20 2.21 -6.30 -31.44
N SER A 21 2.04 -5.01 -31.15
CA SER A 21 2.70 -4.38 -30.01
C SER A 21 2.29 -5.20 -28.79
N CYS A 22 3.21 -6.03 -28.30
CA CYS A 22 3.12 -6.64 -26.99
C CYS A 22 3.43 -5.51 -25.99
N ASP A 23 2.44 -4.64 -25.76
CA ASP A 23 2.51 -3.74 -24.61
C ASP A 23 2.58 -4.64 -23.38
N PRO A 24 3.58 -4.47 -22.51
CA PRO A 24 3.64 -5.24 -21.28
C PRO A 24 2.38 -4.92 -20.50
N ILE A 25 1.59 -5.96 -20.18
CA ILE A 25 0.43 -5.82 -19.29
C ILE A 25 0.97 -5.16 -18.03
N PRO A 26 0.49 -3.97 -17.63
CA PRO A 26 0.96 -3.33 -16.42
C PRO A 26 0.73 -4.31 -15.28
N ALA A 27 1.78 -4.61 -14.52
CA ALA A 27 1.69 -5.49 -13.37
C ALA A 27 0.61 -4.89 -12.44
N GLN A 28 -0.55 -5.52 -12.40
CA GLN A 28 -1.65 -5.09 -11.53
C GLN A 28 -1.17 -5.20 -10.10
N LEU A 29 -1.22 -4.08 -9.37
CA LEU A 29 -0.95 -4.07 -7.95
C LEU A 29 -1.98 -4.99 -7.25
N PRO A 30 -1.57 -5.75 -6.23
CA PRO A 30 -2.49 -6.64 -5.53
C PRO A 30 -3.64 -5.84 -4.91
N GLU A 31 -4.86 -6.15 -5.31
CA GLU A 31 -6.06 -5.57 -4.71
C GLU A 31 -6.22 -6.07 -3.27
N LEU A 32 -6.52 -5.16 -2.36
CA LEU A 32 -6.85 -5.50 -0.98
C LEU A 32 -8.37 -5.73 -0.89
N PRO A 33 -8.85 -6.95 -0.59
CA PRO A 33 -10.27 -7.22 -0.43
C PRO A 33 -10.91 -6.37 0.67
N LEU A 34 -12.12 -5.88 0.42
CA LEU A 34 -12.86 -4.99 1.32
C LEU A 34 -13.06 -5.62 2.73
N GLU A 35 -13.22 -6.94 2.80
CA GLU A 35 -13.36 -7.66 4.07
C GLU A 35 -12.14 -7.51 4.99
N ARG A 36 -10.96 -7.25 4.43
CA ARG A 36 -9.75 -6.97 5.20
C ARG A 36 -9.66 -5.53 5.69
N VAL A 37 -10.49 -4.65 5.15
CA VAL A 37 -10.50 -3.21 5.44
C VAL A 37 -11.59 -2.86 6.44
N THR A 38 -12.76 -3.52 6.35
CA THR A 38 -13.91 -3.26 7.23
C THR A 38 -13.64 -3.35 8.74
N PRO A 39 -12.70 -4.18 9.26
CA PRO A 39 -12.35 -4.14 10.67
C PRO A 39 -11.76 -2.81 11.15
N TYR A 40 -11.17 -2.04 10.24
CA TYR A 40 -10.57 -0.74 10.52
C TYR A 40 -11.50 0.42 10.17
N PHE A 41 -12.29 0.26 9.10
CA PHE A 41 -13.20 1.26 8.54
C PHE A 41 -14.53 0.61 8.18
N SER A 42 -15.49 0.68 9.08
CA SER A 42 -16.82 0.07 8.90
C SER A 42 -17.61 0.65 7.72
N GLU A 43 -17.32 1.91 7.32
CA GLU A 43 -17.97 2.62 6.22
C GLU A 43 -17.21 2.48 4.90
N ALA A 44 -16.19 1.62 4.85
CA ALA A 44 -15.41 1.39 3.63
C ALA A 44 -16.28 0.80 2.52
N ALA A 45 -16.23 1.42 1.35
CA ALA A 45 -16.93 0.98 0.15
C ALA A 45 -15.97 0.76 -1.04
N GLU A 46 -14.86 1.47 -1.07
CA GLU A 46 -13.83 1.36 -2.10
C GLU A 46 -12.43 1.36 -1.47
N VAL A 47 -11.54 0.55 -2.02
CA VAL A 47 -10.13 0.50 -1.64
C VAL A 47 -9.29 0.79 -2.88
N GLN A 48 -8.55 1.88 -2.84
CA GLN A 48 -7.62 2.26 -3.89
C GLN A 48 -6.20 1.82 -3.50
N THR A 49 -5.62 0.94 -4.28
CA THR A 49 -4.22 0.52 -4.10
C THR A 49 -3.29 1.59 -4.65
N ILE A 50 -2.42 2.14 -3.80
CA ILE A 50 -1.38 3.10 -4.18
C ILE A 50 -0.07 2.38 -4.46
N ASP A 51 0.30 1.45 -3.55
CA ASP A 51 1.37 0.47 -3.78
C ASP A 51 1.05 -0.84 -3.04
N THR A 52 1.98 -1.80 -3.04
CA THR A 52 1.80 -3.13 -2.42
C THR A 52 1.56 -3.11 -0.91
N SER A 53 1.70 -1.97 -0.26
CA SER A 53 1.64 -1.79 1.19
C SER A 53 0.94 -0.51 1.63
N PHE A 54 0.39 0.25 0.67
CA PHE A 54 -0.28 1.52 0.90
C PHE A 54 -1.62 1.55 0.17
N TYR A 55 -2.70 1.69 0.92
CA TYR A 55 -4.07 1.67 0.42
C TYR A 55 -4.85 2.86 0.97
N GLN A 56 -5.55 3.55 0.09
CA GLN A 56 -6.53 4.58 0.46
C GLN A 56 -7.91 3.96 0.53
N VAL A 57 -8.68 4.32 1.55
CA VAL A 57 -10.02 3.79 1.82
C VAL A 57 -11.04 4.90 1.65
N LYS A 58 -12.07 4.65 0.84
CA LYS A 58 -13.15 5.59 0.57
C LYS A 58 -14.49 5.03 0.99
N ASN A 59 -15.41 5.92 1.36
CA ASN A 59 -16.81 5.58 1.63
C ASN A 59 -17.63 5.48 0.32
N ALA A 60 -18.92 5.18 0.46
CA ALA A 60 -19.85 5.07 -0.69
C ALA A 60 -20.05 6.41 -1.45
N GLN A 61 -19.70 7.53 -0.85
CA GLN A 61 -19.74 8.86 -1.47
C GLN A 61 -18.44 9.20 -2.22
N GLY A 62 -17.43 8.30 -2.17
CA GLY A 62 -16.11 8.52 -2.77
C GLY A 62 -15.18 9.41 -1.94
N GLU A 63 -15.57 9.74 -0.70
CA GLU A 63 -14.74 10.54 0.20
C GLU A 63 -13.66 9.66 0.85
N LEU A 64 -12.44 10.19 0.98
CA LEU A 64 -11.35 9.52 1.69
C LEU A 64 -11.68 9.46 3.19
N ILE A 65 -11.82 8.26 3.74
CA ILE A 65 -12.10 8.02 5.16
C ILE A 65 -10.90 7.50 5.93
N GLY A 66 -9.82 7.15 5.23
CA GLY A 66 -8.58 6.75 5.86
C GLY A 66 -7.59 6.05 4.94
N THR A 67 -6.52 5.58 5.57
CA THR A 67 -5.39 4.94 4.91
C THR A 67 -4.99 3.68 5.66
N LEU A 68 -4.66 2.61 4.95
CA LEU A 68 -4.02 1.42 5.52
C LEU A 68 -2.59 1.30 5.04
N LEU A 69 -1.68 1.17 5.99
CA LEU A 69 -0.25 0.98 5.76
C LEU A 69 0.17 -0.38 6.31
N TYR A 70 0.65 -1.26 5.44
CA TYR A 70 1.26 -2.52 5.84
C TYR A 70 2.76 -2.30 6.07
N SER A 71 3.30 -2.79 7.18
CA SER A 71 4.72 -2.59 7.47
C SER A 71 5.64 -3.37 6.55
N MET A 72 5.19 -4.54 6.07
CA MET A 72 5.94 -5.30 5.06
C MET A 72 5.73 -4.71 3.67
N PRO A 73 6.76 -4.72 2.80
CA PRO A 73 8.10 -5.29 3.00
C PRO A 73 9.10 -4.38 3.75
N TYR A 74 8.76 -3.15 4.07
CA TYR A 74 9.68 -2.16 4.64
C TYR A 74 10.35 -2.62 5.94
N SER A 75 9.62 -3.37 6.78
CA SER A 75 10.10 -3.89 8.06
C SER A 75 10.69 -5.30 8.00
N GLU A 76 11.08 -5.79 6.82
CA GLU A 76 11.58 -7.16 6.64
C GLU A 76 12.84 -7.45 7.48
N THR A 77 13.69 -6.47 7.68
CA THR A 77 14.91 -6.57 8.49
C THR A 77 14.65 -6.38 9.99
N VAL A 78 13.49 -5.89 10.39
CA VAL A 78 13.14 -5.67 11.79
C VAL A 78 12.69 -6.97 12.43
N LYS A 79 13.29 -7.34 13.53
CA LYS A 79 13.00 -8.58 14.25
C LYS A 79 12.53 -8.31 15.68
N GLY A 80 11.56 -9.10 16.11
CA GLY A 80 11.18 -9.26 17.50
C GLY A 80 12.03 -10.35 18.17
N TYR A 81 11.39 -11.19 18.98
CA TYR A 81 12.02 -12.31 19.66
C TYR A 81 12.24 -13.52 18.74
N ASN A 82 11.22 -13.90 17.95
CA ASN A 82 11.23 -15.09 17.10
C ASN A 82 10.95 -14.82 15.63
N GLY A 83 11.08 -13.59 15.18
CA GLY A 83 10.90 -13.25 13.77
C GLY A 83 10.44 -11.82 13.54
N ASN A 84 9.83 -11.61 12.38
CA ASN A 84 9.28 -10.32 12.04
C ASN A 84 8.00 -10.03 12.84
N THR A 85 7.75 -8.76 13.08
CA THR A 85 6.55 -8.23 13.73
C THR A 85 5.74 -7.41 12.71
N PRO A 86 5.09 -8.07 11.74
CA PRO A 86 4.35 -7.37 10.69
C PRO A 86 3.13 -6.65 11.25
N LEU A 87 2.91 -5.42 10.80
CA LEU A 87 1.84 -4.54 11.28
C LEU A 87 0.94 -4.05 10.15
N VAL A 88 -0.32 -3.79 10.49
CA VAL A 88 -1.19 -2.84 9.79
C VAL A 88 -1.32 -1.59 10.67
N ILE A 89 -1.13 -0.44 10.07
CA ILE A 89 -1.33 0.87 10.68
C ILE A 89 -2.49 1.53 9.93
N ALA A 90 -3.60 1.74 10.61
CA ALA A 90 -4.75 2.47 10.09
C ALA A 90 -4.64 3.94 10.47
N LEU A 91 -4.70 4.83 9.49
CA LEU A 91 -4.76 6.29 9.67
C LEU A 91 -6.18 6.75 9.31
N ASP A 92 -6.72 7.72 10.05
CA ASP A 92 -7.96 8.40 9.71
C ASP A 92 -7.79 9.34 8.49
N ALA A 93 -8.86 10.06 8.13
CA ALA A 93 -8.86 10.99 7.02
C ALA A 93 -7.90 12.18 7.22
N GLU A 94 -7.62 12.54 8.47
CA GLU A 94 -6.71 13.61 8.89
C GLU A 94 -5.25 13.14 9.00
N GLY A 95 -4.99 11.85 8.72
CA GLY A 95 -3.64 11.25 8.79
C GLY A 95 -3.17 10.93 10.21
N ARG A 96 -4.08 10.83 11.18
CA ARG A 96 -3.78 10.40 12.56
C ARG A 96 -3.90 8.89 12.68
N ILE A 97 -3.09 8.30 13.51
CA ILE A 97 -3.14 6.86 13.78
C ILE A 97 -4.43 6.53 14.52
N LYS A 98 -5.32 5.81 13.84
CA LYS A 98 -6.57 5.30 14.39
C LYS A 98 -6.36 4.00 15.14
N GLN A 99 -5.51 3.13 14.60
CA GLN A 99 -5.23 1.81 15.17
C GLN A 99 -3.95 1.22 14.61
N VAL A 100 -3.22 0.49 15.46
CA VAL A 100 -2.10 -0.37 15.06
C VAL A 100 -2.43 -1.81 15.42
N VAL A 101 -2.28 -2.73 14.47
CA VAL A 101 -2.59 -4.16 14.67
C VAL A 101 -1.44 -5.02 14.18
N MET A 102 -1.07 -6.02 14.97
CA MET A 102 -0.09 -7.01 14.58
C MET A 102 -0.74 -8.09 13.71
N LEU A 103 -0.14 -8.35 12.57
CA LEU A 103 -0.57 -9.39 11.64
C LEU A 103 -0.07 -10.78 12.07
N PRO A 104 -0.55 -11.87 11.44
CA PRO A 104 -0.01 -13.21 11.68
C PRO A 104 1.52 -13.22 11.61
N ASN A 105 2.16 -13.81 12.59
CA ASN A 105 3.58 -13.76 12.82
C ASN A 105 4.08 -15.06 13.48
N HIS A 106 5.38 -15.18 13.69
CA HIS A 106 6.01 -16.33 14.33
C HIS A 106 6.49 -16.03 15.77
N GLU A 107 6.11 -14.89 16.33
CA GLU A 107 6.45 -14.55 17.71
C GLU A 107 5.87 -15.56 18.71
N THR A 108 6.51 -15.70 19.87
CA THR A 108 5.99 -16.53 20.94
C THR A 108 4.67 -15.98 21.46
N PRO A 109 3.54 -16.72 21.42
CA PRO A 109 2.20 -16.21 21.72
C PRO A 109 2.11 -15.43 23.03
N ARG A 110 2.70 -15.93 24.11
CA ARG A 110 2.70 -15.25 25.43
C ARG A 110 3.39 -13.87 25.41
N PHE A 111 4.34 -13.63 24.50
CA PHE A 111 4.97 -12.32 24.38
C PHE A 111 4.10 -11.36 23.59
N VAL A 112 3.39 -11.87 22.58
CA VAL A 112 2.38 -11.10 21.85
C VAL A 112 1.24 -10.70 22.79
N GLU A 113 0.70 -11.64 23.57
CA GLU A 113 -0.33 -11.38 24.58
C GLU A 113 0.11 -10.27 25.56
N ARG A 114 1.34 -10.37 26.09
CA ARG A 114 1.88 -9.33 26.99
C ARG A 114 1.97 -7.95 26.33
N VAL A 115 2.33 -7.89 25.05
CA VAL A 115 2.41 -6.63 24.29
C VAL A 115 1.01 -6.05 24.09
N VAL A 116 0.02 -6.90 23.81
CA VAL A 116 -1.40 -6.51 23.68
C VAL A 116 -1.95 -6.01 25.00
N ASP A 117 -1.84 -6.82 26.06
CA ASP A 117 -2.36 -6.52 27.40
C ASP A 117 -1.69 -5.30 28.04
N GLY A 118 -0.40 -5.13 27.76
CA GLY A 118 0.38 -3.96 28.17
C GLY A 118 0.01 -2.67 27.40
N GLY A 119 -0.88 -2.74 26.42
CA GLY A 119 -1.40 -1.59 25.71
C GLY A 119 -0.41 -0.93 24.74
N LEU A 120 0.67 -1.64 24.33
CA LEU A 120 1.69 -1.07 23.45
C LEU A 120 1.08 -0.50 22.17
N PHE A 121 0.13 -1.20 21.56
CA PHE A 121 -0.49 -0.78 20.30
C PHE A 121 -1.31 0.50 20.42
N LYS A 122 -1.84 0.80 21.61
CA LYS A 122 -2.60 2.03 21.90
C LYS A 122 -1.71 3.25 22.14
N ALA A 123 -0.41 3.03 22.31
CA ALA A 123 0.51 4.13 22.63
C ALA A 123 0.56 5.20 21.53
N TRP A 124 0.14 4.89 20.32
CA TRP A 124 0.16 5.81 19.17
C TRP A 124 -1.21 6.30 18.74
N ASP A 125 -2.31 5.84 19.37
CA ASP A 125 -3.66 6.23 18.99
C ASP A 125 -3.84 7.76 19.03
N GLY A 126 -4.45 8.31 17.98
CA GLY A 126 -4.71 9.74 17.82
C GLY A 126 -3.50 10.60 17.45
N LEU A 127 -2.29 10.05 17.39
CA LEU A 127 -1.09 10.78 17.01
C LEU A 127 -0.98 10.95 15.50
N THR A 128 -0.44 12.08 15.06
CA THR A 128 0.05 12.22 13.68
C THR A 128 1.28 11.33 13.47
N VAL A 129 1.61 11.11 12.21
CA VAL A 129 2.81 10.32 11.85
C VAL A 129 4.09 10.93 12.45
N GLU A 130 4.20 12.26 12.45
CA GLU A 130 5.36 12.96 13.01
C GLU A 130 5.45 12.82 14.54
N GLU A 131 4.33 13.02 15.24
CA GLU A 131 4.24 12.82 16.69
C GLU A 131 4.57 11.38 17.08
N ALA A 132 4.07 10.39 16.31
CA ALA A 132 4.32 8.98 16.56
C ALA A 132 5.80 8.60 16.40
N LEU A 133 6.47 9.15 15.38
CA LEU A 133 7.91 8.96 15.16
C LEU A 133 8.77 9.62 16.24
N GLY A 134 8.33 10.77 16.77
CA GLY A 134 9.01 11.48 17.86
C GLY A 134 8.74 10.90 19.24
N LYS A 135 7.72 10.04 19.41
CA LYS A 135 7.32 9.54 20.71
C LYS A 135 8.23 8.41 21.21
N ASN A 136 8.82 8.60 22.38
CA ASN A 136 9.48 7.50 23.07
C ASN A 136 8.44 6.64 23.78
N VAL A 137 8.27 5.38 23.32
CA VAL A 137 7.37 4.39 23.91
C VAL A 137 8.20 3.31 24.59
N ASP A 138 7.92 3.05 25.87
CA ASP A 138 8.63 2.01 26.62
C ASP A 138 8.26 0.61 26.14
N ALA A 139 9.21 -0.29 26.21
CA ALA A 139 8.97 -1.70 25.92
C ALA A 139 8.21 -2.35 27.10
N ILE A 140 7.32 -3.29 26.79
CA ILE A 140 6.56 -4.03 27.79
C ILE A 140 7.50 -5.00 28.53
N SER A 141 7.50 -4.92 29.86
CA SER A 141 8.32 -5.79 30.71
C SER A 141 8.03 -7.27 30.46
N GLY A 142 9.07 -8.05 30.27
CA GLY A 142 8.96 -9.48 29.95
C GLY A 142 8.56 -9.80 28.50
N ALA A 143 8.45 -8.77 27.63
CA ALA A 143 8.26 -8.90 26.20
C ALA A 143 9.09 -7.86 25.42
N THR A 144 10.26 -7.49 25.93
CA THR A 144 11.09 -6.38 25.41
C THR A 144 11.47 -6.55 23.95
N TYR A 145 11.88 -7.73 23.53
CA TYR A 145 12.29 -7.98 22.14
C TYR A 145 11.10 -7.83 21.17
N THR A 146 9.96 -8.45 21.48
CA THR A 146 8.73 -8.33 20.68
C THR A 146 8.26 -6.87 20.64
N SER A 147 8.31 -6.15 21.77
CA SER A 147 7.98 -4.72 21.84
C SER A 147 8.88 -3.88 20.94
N ASN A 148 10.20 -4.13 20.97
CA ASN A 148 11.14 -3.41 20.12
C ASN A 148 10.96 -3.75 18.64
N GLY A 149 10.61 -4.97 18.30
CA GLY A 149 10.22 -5.37 16.96
C GLY A 149 9.01 -4.57 16.47
N VAL A 150 7.94 -4.51 17.26
CA VAL A 150 6.73 -3.72 16.94
C VAL A 150 7.07 -2.24 16.74
N LYS A 151 7.81 -1.64 17.69
CA LYS A 151 8.23 -0.23 17.60
C LYS A 151 9.06 0.05 16.34
N GLY A 152 10.01 -0.82 16.04
CA GLY A 152 10.85 -0.71 14.86
C GLY A 152 10.06 -0.87 13.55
N SER A 153 9.14 -1.85 13.48
CA SER A 153 8.30 -2.07 12.32
C SER A 153 7.38 -0.86 12.04
N LEU A 154 6.83 -0.26 13.10
CA LEU A 154 6.02 0.95 13.00
C LEU A 154 6.86 2.13 12.49
N ALA A 155 8.01 2.39 13.12
CA ALA A 155 8.87 3.51 12.76
C ALA A 155 9.32 3.44 11.29
N VAL A 156 9.87 2.31 10.85
CA VAL A 156 10.33 2.13 9.47
C VAL A 156 9.19 2.34 8.47
N ARG A 157 7.98 1.87 8.78
CA ARG A 157 6.82 2.05 7.88
C ARG A 157 6.34 3.50 7.83
N LEU A 158 6.26 4.17 8.95
CA LEU A 158 5.84 5.58 9.01
C LEU A 158 6.86 6.50 8.32
N GLU A 159 8.16 6.25 8.49
CA GLU A 159 9.21 6.96 7.75
C GLU A 159 9.10 6.76 6.24
N ALA A 160 8.83 5.52 5.79
CA ALA A 160 8.61 5.23 4.38
C ALA A 160 7.38 5.98 3.84
N TYR A 161 6.29 6.02 4.60
CA TYR A 161 5.08 6.75 4.24
C TYR A 161 5.34 8.26 4.11
N GLN A 162 6.07 8.87 5.06
CA GLN A 162 6.46 10.28 4.94
C GLN A 162 7.29 10.56 3.67
N ARG A 163 8.21 9.65 3.32
CA ARG A 163 8.99 9.78 2.08
C ARG A 163 8.13 9.67 0.83
N GLN A 164 7.10 8.79 0.85
CA GLN A 164 6.14 8.66 -0.25
C GLN A 164 5.34 9.94 -0.45
N LEU A 165 4.79 10.52 0.61
CA LEU A 165 4.04 11.78 0.56
C LEU A 165 4.90 12.94 0.03
N LYS A 166 6.16 13.03 0.45
CA LYS A 166 7.08 14.08 -0.03
C LYS A 166 7.38 13.95 -1.53
N LYS A 167 7.52 12.73 -2.05
CA LYS A 167 7.73 12.48 -3.49
C LYS A 167 6.51 12.91 -4.29
N GLU A 168 5.31 12.57 -3.85
CA GLU A 168 4.05 12.92 -4.51
C GLU A 168 3.85 14.45 -4.59
N HIS A 169 4.30 15.21 -3.58
CA HIS A 169 4.24 16.68 -3.59
C HIS A 169 5.31 17.33 -4.50
N VAL A 170 6.41 16.67 -4.80
CA VAL A 170 7.52 17.20 -5.61
C VAL A 170 7.31 16.95 -7.12
N GLU A 171 6.74 15.82 -7.49
CA GLU A 171 6.58 15.40 -8.89
C GLU A 171 5.72 16.33 -9.76
N PRO A 172 4.51 16.77 -9.35
CA PRO A 172 3.66 17.60 -10.20
C PRO A 172 4.29 18.97 -10.52
N THR A 173 4.99 19.57 -9.57
CA THR A 173 5.61 20.90 -9.75
C THR A 173 6.80 20.86 -10.70
N PHE A 174 7.59 19.80 -10.73
CA PHE A 174 8.70 19.64 -11.64
C PHE A 174 8.20 19.49 -13.09
N TRP A 175 7.25 18.61 -13.33
CA TRP A 175 6.69 18.37 -14.66
C TRP A 175 5.87 19.55 -15.19
N GLN A 176 5.11 20.23 -14.34
CA GLN A 176 4.41 21.44 -14.73
C GLN A 176 5.35 22.58 -15.15
N ARG A 177 6.50 22.73 -14.45
CA ARG A 177 7.53 23.69 -14.86
C ARG A 177 8.22 23.30 -16.16
N LEU A 178 8.45 22.03 -16.40
CA LEU A 178 9.08 21.54 -17.63
C LEU A 178 8.15 21.73 -18.84
N LEU A 179 6.89 21.33 -18.72
CA LEU A 179 5.87 21.47 -19.76
C LEU A 179 5.52 22.94 -20.04
N GLY A 180 5.52 23.79 -19.02
CA GLY A 180 5.32 25.24 -19.19
C GLY A 180 6.46 25.97 -19.92
N LYS A 181 7.66 25.35 -20.02
CA LYS A 181 8.78 25.87 -20.82
C LYS A 181 8.77 25.40 -22.28
N LEU A 182 8.08 24.32 -22.59
CA LEU A 182 7.97 23.78 -23.95
C LEU A 182 6.85 24.42 -24.77
N ASN A 183 5.95 25.16 -24.13
CA ASN A 183 4.83 25.87 -24.77
C ASN A 183 5.06 27.38 -24.95
N LYS A 184 6.30 27.83 -24.87
CA LYS A 184 6.76 29.18 -25.28
C LYS A 184 7.79 29.07 -26.39
#